data_525542e2d9011be250cb7cb6d4cd7916
#
_entry.id   525542e2d9011be250cb7cb6d4cd7916
#
_cell.length_a   1.000
_cell.length_b   1.000
_cell.length_c   1.000
_cell.angle_alpha   90.00
_cell.angle_beta   90.00
_cell.angle_gamma   90.00
#
_symmetry.space_group_name_H-M   'P 1'
#
loop_
_entity.id
_entity.type
_entity.pdbx_description
1 polymer ?
#
loop_
_entity_poly.entity_id
_entity_poly.type
_entity_poly.pdbx_seq_one_letter_code
_entity_poly.pdbx_strand_id
1 'polypeptide(L)'
;MTKSTLTFLFLIFSLTDGFSQESETEHESVVAYFIDCIKSADIDKLDAIISYPFKRPSPVPSINDKQELTERYLELFDDSLTSIITNSIIKEDWKNMGWRGIMLHHGIVWLDYDGRLLTTNYSSEKEITLKEKWIEYERNLLHTDLKDFKKPIHTIETDKFIVRVDLLEDQKYRYASWSKESDISNKPDLVINNGIWTPDGSGGNHHFTFTNSEYSYVVYVDIMGADETPPFNLKVTQNDKEILYQPAELKELK
;
A
#
# COMPACT_ATOMS: atom_id res chain seq x y z
N MET A 1 17.58 60.68 50.70
CA MET A 1 16.57 59.85 49.99
C MET A 1 17.28 59.16 48.84
N THR A 2 17.78 57.97 49.08
CA THR A 2 18.52 57.14 48.10
C THR A 2 17.55 56.09 47.49
N LYS A 3 17.29 56.18 46.18
CA LYS A 3 16.49 55.20 45.44
C LYS A 3 17.40 54.03 44.99
N SER A 4 17.14 52.85 45.54
CA SER A 4 17.78 51.63 45.17
C SER A 4 17.02 51.03 43.95
N THR A 5 17.71 50.85 42.80
CA THR A 5 17.16 50.23 41.59
C THR A 5 17.57 48.78 41.65
N LEU A 6 16.58 47.86 41.78
CA LEU A 6 16.76 46.42 41.77
C LEU A 6 16.70 45.94 40.33
N THR A 7 17.84 45.51 39.79
CA THR A 7 17.92 44.92 38.44
C THR A 7 17.61 43.43 38.53
N PHE A 8 16.51 43.02 37.96
CA PHE A 8 16.11 41.59 37.84
C PHE A 8 16.76 40.99 36.60
N LEU A 9 17.72 40.12 36.81
CA LEU A 9 18.36 39.37 35.73
C LEU A 9 17.48 38.14 35.38
N PHE A 10 16.84 38.19 34.22
CA PHE A 10 16.08 37.04 33.69
C PHE A 10 17.05 36.04 33.05
N LEU A 11 17.29 34.91 33.72
CA LEU A 11 18.02 33.78 33.17
C LEU A 11 17.02 32.96 32.33
N ILE A 12 17.07 33.12 31.01
CA ILE A 12 16.34 32.24 30.08
C ILE A 12 17.16 30.97 29.91
N PHE A 13 16.71 29.90 30.53
CA PHE A 13 17.24 28.55 30.31
C PHE A 13 16.65 28.03 28.99
N SER A 14 17.45 27.96 27.94
CA SER A 14 17.12 27.27 26.69
C SER A 14 17.26 25.76 26.91
N LEU A 15 16.14 25.07 27.20
CA LEU A 15 16.02 23.62 27.31
C LEU A 15 15.29 23.06 26.09
N THR A 16 15.82 23.24 24.88
CA THR A 16 15.14 22.71 23.66
C THR A 16 16.04 21.90 22.73
N ASP A 17 17.36 21.82 22.97
CA ASP A 17 18.25 21.16 22.01
C ASP A 17 18.48 19.65 22.28
N GLY A 18 18.14 19.13 23.46
CA GLY A 18 18.42 17.74 23.82
C GLY A 18 17.51 16.71 23.14
N PHE A 19 16.23 16.99 23.00
CA PHE A 19 15.25 16.02 22.44
C PHE A 19 15.38 15.84 20.94
N SER A 20 15.77 16.86 20.19
CA SER A 20 15.94 16.78 18.74
C SER A 20 17.18 15.96 18.36
N GLN A 21 18.26 16.12 19.10
CA GLN A 21 19.53 15.46 18.77
C GLN A 21 19.53 13.96 19.13
N GLU A 22 18.83 13.55 20.19
CA GLU A 22 18.70 12.15 20.59
C GLU A 22 17.84 11.37 19.59
N SER A 23 16.76 11.95 19.08
CA SER A 23 15.92 11.33 18.05
C SER A 23 16.62 11.21 16.69
N GLU A 24 17.46 12.15 16.29
CA GLU A 24 18.24 12.07 15.04
C GLU A 24 19.25 10.92 15.08
N THR A 25 19.97 10.75 16.19
CA THR A 25 20.96 9.66 16.35
C THR A 25 20.30 8.27 16.38
N GLU A 26 19.10 8.15 16.91
CA GLU A 26 18.34 6.90 16.93
C GLU A 26 17.89 6.50 15.53
N HIS A 27 17.37 7.44 14.73
CA HIS A 27 17.00 7.19 13.33
C HIS A 27 18.20 6.80 12.47
N GLU A 28 19.37 7.42 12.68
CA GLU A 28 20.59 7.07 11.97
C GLU A 28 21.02 5.62 12.25
N SER A 29 20.87 5.14 13.48
CA SER A 29 21.22 3.76 13.86
C SER A 29 20.29 2.73 13.21
N VAL A 30 18.99 3.03 13.14
CA VAL A 30 17.98 2.20 12.47
C VAL A 30 18.30 2.05 10.99
N VAL A 31 18.59 3.17 10.31
CA VAL A 31 18.95 3.16 8.89
C VAL A 31 20.26 2.42 8.65
N ALA A 32 21.28 2.64 9.48
CA ALA A 32 22.56 1.96 9.37
C ALA A 32 22.42 0.43 9.50
N TYR A 33 21.58 -0.04 10.43
CA TYR A 33 21.28 -1.47 10.58
C TYR A 33 20.61 -2.04 9.34
N PHE A 34 19.60 -1.34 8.78
CA PHE A 34 18.95 -1.78 7.56
C PHE A 34 19.93 -1.86 6.37
N ILE A 35 20.78 -0.84 6.18
CA ILE A 35 21.82 -0.85 5.14
C ILE A 35 22.75 -2.05 5.32
N ASP A 36 23.14 -2.38 6.55
CA ASP A 36 24.00 -3.55 6.85
C ASP A 36 23.30 -4.87 6.49
N CYS A 37 22.01 -5.01 6.80
CA CYS A 37 21.21 -6.18 6.40
C CYS A 37 21.22 -6.39 4.88
N ILE A 38 21.01 -5.32 4.11
CA ILE A 38 21.00 -5.38 2.65
C ILE A 38 22.40 -5.63 2.09
N LYS A 39 23.42 -4.96 2.63
CA LYS A 39 24.82 -5.08 2.19
C LYS A 39 25.37 -6.49 2.41
N SER A 40 24.99 -7.14 3.50
CA SER A 40 25.40 -8.51 3.83
C SER A 40 24.51 -9.57 3.20
N ALA A 41 23.40 -9.20 2.57
CA ALA A 41 22.32 -10.09 2.09
C ALA A 41 21.88 -11.10 3.19
N ASP A 42 21.82 -10.61 4.43
CA ASP A 42 21.51 -11.43 5.61
C ASP A 42 19.98 -11.56 5.74
N ILE A 43 19.46 -12.67 5.24
CA ILE A 43 18.02 -12.97 5.27
C ILE A 43 17.49 -13.09 6.70
N ASP A 44 18.29 -13.59 7.64
CA ASP A 44 17.86 -13.75 9.04
C ASP A 44 17.65 -12.39 9.71
N LYS A 45 18.56 -11.45 9.48
CA LYS A 45 18.43 -10.07 9.96
C LYS A 45 17.27 -9.35 9.29
N LEU A 46 17.09 -9.54 7.97
CA LEU A 46 16.02 -8.89 7.22
C LEU A 46 14.65 -9.43 7.63
N ASP A 47 14.50 -10.74 7.83
CA ASP A 47 13.29 -11.39 8.35
C ASP A 47 12.87 -10.81 9.70
N ALA A 48 13.83 -10.52 10.58
CA ALA A 48 13.57 -9.96 11.90
C ALA A 48 12.98 -8.53 11.86
N ILE A 49 13.14 -7.80 10.76
CA ILE A 49 12.66 -6.43 10.60
C ILE A 49 11.54 -6.28 9.55
N ILE A 50 11.17 -7.32 8.84
CA ILE A 50 10.02 -7.30 7.91
C ILE A 50 8.73 -7.61 8.66
N SER A 51 7.68 -6.83 8.40
CA SER A 51 6.32 -7.16 8.85
C SER A 51 5.58 -7.94 7.77
N TYR A 52 5.18 -9.16 8.09
CA TYR A 52 4.39 -10.00 7.19
C TYR A 52 2.87 -9.81 7.39
N PRO A 53 2.05 -9.91 6.34
CA PRO A 53 2.43 -10.08 4.93
C PRO A 53 3.08 -8.83 4.35
N PHE A 54 4.26 -8.96 3.74
CA PHE A 54 4.92 -7.83 3.09
C PHE A 54 4.28 -7.61 1.72
N LYS A 55 3.49 -6.55 1.64
CA LYS A 55 2.66 -6.25 0.47
C LYS A 55 3.50 -5.88 -0.75
N ARG A 56 3.10 -6.42 -1.92
CA ARG A 56 3.66 -6.06 -3.21
C ARG A 56 2.59 -5.43 -4.12
N PRO A 57 3.00 -4.69 -5.18
CA PRO A 57 2.05 -4.11 -6.12
C PRO A 57 1.19 -5.17 -6.80
N SER A 58 -0.15 -5.09 -6.64
CA SER A 58 -1.10 -6.00 -7.29
C SER A 58 -0.85 -6.08 -8.81
N PRO A 59 -0.97 -7.29 -9.41
CA PRO A 59 -1.41 -8.56 -8.84
C PRO A 59 -0.28 -9.44 -8.28
N VAL A 60 0.93 -8.91 -8.07
CA VAL A 60 2.03 -9.68 -7.47
C VAL A 60 1.64 -10.07 -6.04
N PRO A 61 1.69 -11.37 -5.68
CA PRO A 61 1.36 -11.81 -4.33
C PRO A 61 2.27 -11.18 -3.28
N SER A 62 1.73 -10.93 -2.10
CA SER A 62 2.51 -10.55 -0.92
C SER A 62 3.56 -11.61 -0.59
N ILE A 63 4.58 -11.24 0.16
CA ILE A 63 5.54 -12.16 0.78
C ILE A 63 5.02 -12.44 2.19
N ASN A 64 4.73 -13.70 2.51
CA ASN A 64 3.97 -14.05 3.71
C ASN A 64 4.83 -14.56 4.87
N ASP A 65 6.04 -15.01 4.58
CA ASP A 65 6.96 -15.56 5.56
C ASP A 65 8.42 -15.50 5.09
N LYS A 66 9.32 -15.95 5.95
CA LYS A 66 10.75 -16.03 5.69
C LYS A 66 11.13 -16.95 4.53
N GLN A 67 10.39 -18.04 4.32
CA GLN A 67 10.66 -18.94 3.21
C GLN A 67 10.41 -18.22 1.88
N GLU A 68 9.25 -17.59 1.73
CA GLU A 68 8.93 -16.78 0.55
C GLU A 68 9.89 -15.60 0.39
N LEU A 69 10.30 -14.94 1.48
CA LEU A 69 11.32 -13.89 1.43
C LEU A 69 12.64 -14.42 0.86
N THR A 70 13.09 -15.60 1.31
CA THR A 70 14.31 -16.22 0.82
C THR A 70 14.25 -16.54 -0.67
N GLU A 71 13.15 -17.13 -1.12
CA GLU A 71 12.93 -17.51 -2.51
C GLU A 71 12.81 -16.29 -3.43
N ARG A 72 12.23 -15.21 -2.93
CA ARG A 72 11.91 -14.00 -3.69
C ARG A 72 12.83 -12.81 -3.39
N TYR A 73 13.91 -13.01 -2.63
CA TYR A 73 14.81 -11.93 -2.23
C TYR A 73 15.29 -11.07 -3.40
N LEU A 74 15.73 -11.70 -4.52
CA LEU A 74 16.18 -11.00 -5.72
C LEU A 74 15.05 -10.39 -6.58
N GLU A 75 13.77 -10.70 -6.27
CA GLU A 75 12.63 -9.97 -6.83
C GLU A 75 12.44 -8.64 -6.10
N LEU A 76 12.72 -8.63 -4.80
CA LEU A 76 12.55 -7.47 -3.92
C LEU A 76 13.77 -6.56 -3.92
N PHE A 77 14.97 -7.15 -3.81
CA PHE A 77 16.27 -6.46 -3.73
C PHE A 77 17.19 -6.93 -4.85
N ASP A 78 17.00 -6.39 -6.06
CA ASP A 78 17.93 -6.60 -7.17
C ASP A 78 19.21 -5.76 -6.98
N ASP A 79 20.16 -5.93 -7.89
CA ASP A 79 21.44 -5.20 -7.84
C ASP A 79 21.24 -3.67 -7.86
N SER A 80 20.21 -3.20 -8.55
CA SER A 80 19.89 -1.77 -8.67
C SER A 80 19.40 -1.20 -7.34
N LEU A 81 18.38 -1.81 -6.71
CA LEU A 81 17.87 -1.36 -5.42
C LEU A 81 18.92 -1.55 -4.32
N THR A 82 19.64 -2.69 -4.33
CA THR A 82 20.75 -2.96 -3.42
C THR A 82 21.82 -1.87 -3.52
N SER A 83 22.20 -1.46 -4.74
CA SER A 83 23.17 -0.37 -4.96
C SER A 83 22.66 0.98 -4.45
N ILE A 84 21.39 1.30 -4.71
CA ILE A 84 20.78 2.54 -4.20
C ILE A 84 20.83 2.58 -2.66
N ILE A 85 20.46 1.50 -1.99
CA ILE A 85 20.43 1.43 -0.53
C ILE A 85 21.84 1.49 0.04
N THR A 86 22.77 0.67 -0.47
CA THR A 86 24.11 0.52 0.12
C THR A 86 25.05 1.70 -0.14
N ASN A 87 24.80 2.51 -1.18
CA ASN A 87 25.54 3.72 -1.48
C ASN A 87 24.86 4.99 -0.93
N SER A 88 23.70 4.86 -0.28
CA SER A 88 23.00 6.03 0.28
C SER A 88 23.74 6.64 1.46
N ILE A 89 23.70 7.97 1.56
CA ILE A 89 24.26 8.75 2.66
C ILE A 89 23.14 9.02 3.65
N ILE A 90 23.26 8.48 4.89
CA ILE A 90 22.16 8.47 5.88
C ILE A 90 21.60 9.88 6.10
N LYS A 91 22.42 10.89 6.30
CA LYS A 91 21.98 12.27 6.59
C LYS A 91 21.41 13.02 5.38
N GLU A 92 21.75 12.59 4.17
CA GLU A 92 21.38 13.29 2.94
C GLU A 92 20.18 12.65 2.24
N ASP A 93 20.17 11.30 2.16
CA ASP A 93 19.23 10.55 1.34
C ASP A 93 18.03 10.02 2.13
N TRP A 94 18.18 9.87 3.46
CA TRP A 94 17.11 9.41 4.33
C TRP A 94 16.46 10.58 5.05
N LYS A 95 15.13 10.62 5.04
CA LYS A 95 14.35 11.72 5.61
C LYS A 95 13.33 11.21 6.62
N ASN A 96 13.29 11.87 7.78
CA ASN A 96 12.22 11.70 8.75
C ASN A 96 10.93 12.33 8.20
N MET A 97 9.88 11.53 8.07
CA MET A 97 8.60 11.92 7.48
C MET A 97 7.47 11.99 8.52
N GLY A 98 7.83 12.23 9.80
CA GLY A 98 6.89 12.27 10.92
C GLY A 98 6.21 10.90 11.11
N TRP A 99 4.93 10.87 11.42
CA TRP A 99 4.19 9.63 11.68
C TRP A 99 4.26 8.56 10.57
N ARG A 100 4.77 8.91 9.39
CA ARG A 100 4.95 7.98 8.26
C ARG A 100 6.25 7.18 8.31
N GLY A 101 7.17 7.50 9.24
CA GLY A 101 8.46 6.83 9.36
C GLY A 101 9.61 7.52 8.63
N ILE A 102 10.62 6.75 8.27
CA ILE A 102 11.87 7.19 7.63
C ILE A 102 11.87 6.75 6.17
N MET A 103 12.15 7.69 5.27
CA MET A 103 12.03 7.50 3.83
C MET A 103 13.39 7.65 3.13
N LEU A 104 13.75 6.69 2.27
CA LEU A 104 14.88 6.81 1.34
C LEU A 104 14.42 7.55 0.07
N HIS A 105 15.16 8.62 -0.31
CA HIS A 105 14.89 9.46 -1.48
C HIS A 105 13.42 9.91 -1.59
N HIS A 106 12.74 9.56 -2.69
CA HIS A 106 11.34 9.89 -2.95
C HIS A 106 10.37 8.77 -2.54
N GLY A 107 10.71 8.00 -1.49
CA GLY A 107 9.86 6.93 -0.98
C GLY A 107 10.15 5.56 -1.59
N ILE A 108 11.35 5.36 -2.15
CA ILE A 108 11.77 4.05 -2.67
C ILE A 108 11.72 2.98 -1.58
N VAL A 109 12.16 3.32 -0.36
CA VAL A 109 12.11 2.46 0.83
C VAL A 109 11.54 3.26 1.99
N TRP A 110 10.74 2.60 2.83
CA TRP A 110 10.21 3.15 4.06
C TRP A 110 10.50 2.23 5.24
N LEU A 111 11.05 2.82 6.31
CA LEU A 111 11.27 2.17 7.59
C LEU A 111 10.41 2.82 8.67
N ASP A 112 9.98 2.04 9.65
CA ASP A 112 9.43 2.57 10.89
C ASP A 112 10.57 3.03 11.83
N TYR A 113 10.23 3.77 12.86
CA TYR A 113 11.19 4.26 13.85
C TYR A 113 11.78 3.14 14.73
N ASP A 114 11.09 2.01 14.84
CA ASP A 114 11.60 0.81 15.52
C ASP A 114 12.48 -0.08 14.61
N GLY A 115 12.73 0.35 13.36
CA GLY A 115 13.60 -0.34 12.40
C GLY A 115 12.90 -1.32 11.48
N ARG A 116 11.58 -1.47 11.57
CA ARG A 116 10.83 -2.34 10.67
C ARG A 116 10.79 -1.80 9.25
N LEU A 117 11.01 -2.67 8.29
CA LEU A 117 10.78 -2.38 6.87
C LEU A 117 9.27 -2.37 6.59
N LEU A 118 8.74 -1.18 6.31
CA LEU A 118 7.30 -0.98 6.06
C LEU A 118 6.94 -1.32 4.61
N THR A 119 7.70 -0.80 3.65
CA THR A 119 7.45 -1.03 2.23
C THR A 119 8.66 -0.65 1.36
N THR A 120 8.70 -1.23 0.16
CA THR A 120 9.51 -0.74 -0.95
C THR A 120 8.58 -0.39 -2.11
N ASN A 121 8.69 0.85 -2.62
CA ASN A 121 7.94 1.32 -3.79
C ASN A 121 8.76 1.15 -5.08
N TYR A 122 9.75 0.28 -5.03
CA TYR A 122 10.57 -0.13 -6.16
C TYR A 122 10.05 -1.45 -6.72
N SER A 123 10.07 -1.61 -8.03
CA SER A 123 9.82 -2.88 -8.69
C SER A 123 11.01 -3.23 -9.56
N SER A 124 11.65 -4.37 -9.28
CA SER A 124 12.73 -4.91 -10.08
C SER A 124 12.22 -5.37 -11.46
N GLU A 125 13.13 -5.60 -12.40
CA GLU A 125 12.75 -6.19 -13.71
C GLU A 125 12.12 -7.57 -13.56
N LYS A 126 12.58 -8.37 -12.58
CA LYS A 126 11.98 -9.66 -12.25
C LYS A 126 10.55 -9.51 -11.75
N GLU A 127 10.29 -8.54 -10.86
CA GLU A 127 8.96 -8.27 -10.34
C GLU A 127 8.02 -7.72 -11.44
N ILE A 128 8.52 -6.85 -12.32
CA ILE A 128 7.76 -6.37 -13.49
C ILE A 128 7.34 -7.55 -14.38
N THR A 129 8.28 -8.44 -14.70
CA THR A 129 7.99 -9.65 -15.48
C THR A 129 7.01 -10.59 -14.77
N LEU A 130 7.15 -10.75 -13.45
CA LEU A 130 6.23 -11.54 -12.65
C LEU A 130 4.83 -10.95 -12.65
N LYS A 131 4.72 -9.63 -12.54
CA LYS A 131 3.45 -8.91 -12.60
C LYS A 131 2.74 -9.12 -13.94
N GLU A 132 3.46 -9.07 -15.06
CA GLU A 132 2.90 -9.36 -16.38
C GLU A 132 2.36 -10.79 -16.50
N LYS A 133 3.09 -11.77 -15.94
CA LYS A 133 2.64 -13.16 -15.88
C LYS A 133 1.36 -13.32 -15.06
N TRP A 134 1.25 -12.63 -13.92
CA TRP A 134 0.05 -12.65 -13.08
C TRP A 134 -1.14 -11.98 -13.77
N ILE A 135 -0.92 -10.85 -14.46
CA ILE A 135 -1.96 -10.20 -15.27
C ILE A 135 -2.48 -11.16 -16.35
N GLU A 136 -1.57 -11.87 -17.03
CA GLU A 136 -1.96 -12.83 -18.06
C GLU A 136 -2.67 -14.07 -17.47
N TYR A 137 -2.21 -14.55 -16.31
CA TYR A 137 -2.88 -15.62 -15.58
C TYR A 137 -4.33 -15.23 -15.23
N GLU A 138 -4.53 -14.07 -14.62
CA GLU A 138 -5.87 -13.57 -14.29
C GLU A 138 -6.74 -13.39 -15.54
N ARG A 139 -6.14 -12.87 -16.64
CA ARG A 139 -6.84 -12.73 -17.93
C ARG A 139 -7.38 -14.06 -18.43
N ASN A 140 -6.62 -15.14 -18.24
CA ASN A 140 -7.02 -16.48 -18.66
C ASN A 140 -8.14 -17.09 -17.81
N LEU A 141 -8.29 -16.68 -16.55
CA LEU A 141 -9.38 -17.11 -15.68
C LEU A 141 -10.73 -16.46 -16.01
N LEU A 142 -10.74 -15.34 -16.73
CA LEU A 142 -11.94 -14.56 -16.96
C LEU A 142 -12.73 -15.00 -18.18
N HIS A 143 -14.05 -14.73 -18.16
CA HIS A 143 -14.89 -14.77 -19.36
C HIS A 143 -14.30 -13.89 -20.48
N THR A 144 -14.50 -14.29 -21.72
CA THR A 144 -13.92 -13.62 -22.90
C THR A 144 -14.23 -12.13 -22.98
N ASP A 145 -15.44 -11.72 -22.57
CA ASP A 145 -15.88 -10.31 -22.59
C ASP A 145 -15.11 -9.42 -21.62
N LEU A 146 -14.37 -10.01 -20.68
CA LEU A 146 -13.61 -9.28 -19.66
C LEU A 146 -12.10 -9.31 -19.83
N LYS A 147 -11.58 -10.04 -20.83
CA LYS A 147 -10.13 -10.23 -21.02
C LYS A 147 -9.39 -8.97 -21.47
N ASP A 148 -10.11 -7.98 -21.99
CA ASP A 148 -9.54 -6.71 -22.41
C ASP A 148 -9.50 -5.74 -21.22
N PHE A 149 -8.34 -5.66 -20.54
CA PHE A 149 -8.03 -4.71 -19.48
C PHE A 149 -6.52 -4.45 -19.44
N LYS A 150 -6.15 -3.27 -18.96
CA LYS A 150 -4.77 -2.87 -18.75
C LYS A 150 -4.20 -3.45 -17.45
N LYS A 151 -4.97 -3.38 -16.37
CA LYS A 151 -4.54 -3.81 -15.04
C LYS A 151 -5.74 -4.28 -14.21
N PRO A 152 -5.64 -5.46 -13.56
CA PRO A 152 -6.60 -5.84 -12.53
C PRO A 152 -6.38 -4.93 -11.30
N ILE A 153 -7.45 -4.43 -10.72
CA ILE A 153 -7.39 -3.58 -9.52
C ILE A 153 -7.74 -4.40 -8.29
N HIS A 154 -8.98 -4.90 -8.22
CA HIS A 154 -9.45 -5.73 -7.12
C HIS A 154 -10.43 -6.78 -7.64
N THR A 155 -10.38 -7.98 -7.07
CA THR A 155 -11.49 -8.93 -7.06
C THR A 155 -11.88 -9.13 -5.61
N ILE A 156 -13.10 -8.79 -5.25
CA ILE A 156 -13.62 -8.86 -3.88
C ILE A 156 -14.83 -9.79 -3.80
N GLU A 157 -15.07 -10.33 -2.62
CA GLU A 157 -16.22 -11.19 -2.35
C GLU A 157 -17.01 -10.65 -1.16
N THR A 158 -18.32 -10.50 -1.35
CA THR A 158 -19.30 -10.20 -0.30
C THR A 158 -20.07 -11.46 0.07
N ASP A 159 -21.05 -11.35 0.97
CA ASP A 159 -21.95 -12.47 1.27
C ASP A 159 -22.75 -12.96 0.06
N LYS A 160 -22.99 -12.09 -0.95
CA LYS A 160 -23.87 -12.38 -2.08
C LYS A 160 -23.21 -12.30 -3.44
N PHE A 161 -22.09 -11.58 -3.58
CA PHE A 161 -21.52 -11.25 -4.88
C PHE A 161 -20.01 -11.43 -4.89
N ILE A 162 -19.51 -11.79 -6.07
CA ILE A 162 -18.13 -11.55 -6.48
C ILE A 162 -18.14 -10.29 -7.31
N VAL A 163 -17.24 -9.35 -7.01
CA VAL A 163 -17.12 -8.08 -7.72
C VAL A 163 -15.68 -7.90 -8.18
N ARG A 164 -15.50 -7.54 -9.43
CA ARG A 164 -14.20 -7.22 -10.00
C ARG A 164 -14.16 -5.78 -10.49
N VAL A 165 -13.04 -5.11 -10.19
CA VAL A 165 -12.70 -3.79 -10.72
C VAL A 165 -11.43 -3.91 -11.54
N ASP A 166 -11.47 -3.47 -12.80
CA ASP A 166 -10.32 -3.40 -13.71
C ASP A 166 -10.06 -1.97 -14.16
N LEU A 167 -8.80 -1.63 -14.38
CA LEU A 167 -8.39 -0.44 -15.13
C LEU A 167 -8.32 -0.80 -16.61
N LEU A 168 -8.98 -0.02 -17.46
CA LEU A 168 -8.97 -0.17 -18.91
C LEU A 168 -7.87 0.69 -19.57
N GLU A 169 -7.61 0.47 -20.87
CA GLU A 169 -6.59 1.22 -21.62
C GLU A 169 -6.88 2.72 -21.72
N ASP A 170 -8.16 3.12 -21.73
CA ASP A 170 -8.62 4.51 -21.74
C ASP A 170 -8.52 5.21 -20.37
N GLN A 171 -7.90 4.58 -19.38
CA GLN A 171 -7.75 5.06 -17.99
C GLN A 171 -9.10 5.14 -17.22
N LYS A 172 -10.14 4.48 -17.71
CA LYS A 172 -11.41 4.30 -17.01
C LYS A 172 -11.43 2.98 -16.26
N TYR A 173 -12.34 2.87 -15.31
CA TYR A 173 -12.52 1.64 -14.56
C TYR A 173 -13.75 0.89 -15.06
N ARG A 174 -13.66 -0.44 -15.02
CA ARG A 174 -14.76 -1.35 -15.30
C ARG A 174 -15.13 -2.10 -14.02
N TYR A 175 -16.43 -2.18 -13.75
CA TYR A 175 -17.05 -3.05 -12.76
C TYR A 175 -17.61 -4.28 -13.47
N ALA A 176 -17.39 -5.44 -12.90
CA ALA A 176 -18.08 -6.66 -13.26
C ALA A 176 -18.52 -7.40 -12.00
N SER A 177 -19.70 -8.00 -12.01
CA SER A 177 -20.16 -8.79 -10.86
C SER A 177 -20.85 -10.07 -11.25
N TRP A 178 -20.80 -11.03 -10.35
CA TRP A 178 -21.42 -12.34 -10.39
C TRP A 178 -22.10 -12.62 -9.06
N SER A 179 -23.08 -13.54 -9.04
CA SER A 179 -23.52 -14.14 -7.79
C SER A 179 -22.35 -14.86 -7.10
N LYS A 180 -22.33 -14.93 -5.77
CA LYS A 180 -21.23 -15.54 -4.99
C LYS A 180 -20.91 -16.98 -5.42
N GLU A 181 -21.93 -17.75 -5.78
CA GLU A 181 -21.79 -19.15 -6.16
C GLU A 181 -21.31 -19.35 -7.61
N SER A 182 -21.14 -18.26 -8.34
CA SER A 182 -20.70 -18.34 -9.74
C SER A 182 -19.18 -18.38 -9.84
N ASP A 183 -18.68 -18.91 -10.95
CA ASP A 183 -17.28 -18.81 -11.32
C ASP A 183 -17.04 -17.58 -12.19
N ILE A 184 -15.90 -16.90 -12.01
CA ILE A 184 -15.54 -15.69 -12.77
C ILE A 184 -15.26 -15.96 -14.25
N SER A 185 -15.07 -17.22 -14.65
CA SER A 185 -14.98 -17.65 -16.03
C SER A 185 -16.34 -17.66 -16.74
N ASN A 186 -17.43 -17.64 -15.98
CA ASN A 186 -18.76 -17.47 -16.52
C ASN A 186 -19.00 -16.03 -16.95
N LYS A 187 -19.98 -15.84 -17.83
CA LYS A 187 -20.41 -14.49 -18.19
C LYS A 187 -20.90 -13.74 -16.94
N PRO A 188 -20.41 -12.50 -16.70
CA PRO A 188 -20.86 -11.72 -15.56
C PRO A 188 -22.34 -11.36 -15.64
N ASP A 189 -23.00 -11.27 -14.49
CA ASP A 189 -24.40 -10.85 -14.38
C ASP A 189 -24.55 -9.35 -14.70
N LEU A 190 -23.52 -8.56 -14.39
CA LEU A 190 -23.50 -7.11 -14.64
C LEU A 190 -22.10 -6.65 -15.03
N VAL A 191 -22.03 -5.78 -16.05
CA VAL A 191 -20.79 -5.06 -16.42
C VAL A 191 -21.12 -3.58 -16.56
N ILE A 192 -20.34 -2.72 -15.92
CA ILE A 192 -20.45 -1.26 -16.01
C ILE A 192 -19.06 -0.69 -16.31
N ASN A 193 -18.96 0.08 -17.38
CA ASN A 193 -17.75 0.81 -17.77
C ASN A 193 -17.78 2.25 -17.28
N ASN A 194 -16.70 2.98 -17.52
CA ASN A 194 -16.56 4.41 -17.20
C ASN A 194 -16.60 4.73 -15.69
N GLY A 195 -16.17 3.79 -14.85
CA GLY A 195 -16.02 4.02 -13.42
C GLY A 195 -15.00 5.11 -13.10
N ILE A 196 -15.21 5.78 -11.97
CA ILE A 196 -14.39 6.88 -11.47
C ILE A 196 -13.76 6.48 -10.15
N TRP A 197 -12.43 6.66 -10.03
CA TRP A 197 -11.70 6.55 -8.78
C TRP A 197 -11.72 7.89 -8.04
N THR A 198 -11.94 7.88 -6.73
CA THR A 198 -12.00 9.07 -5.88
C THR A 198 -11.25 8.79 -4.58
N PRO A 199 -10.31 9.66 -4.15
CA PRO A 199 -9.65 9.53 -2.86
C PRO A 199 -10.57 9.96 -1.71
N ASP A 200 -10.51 9.22 -0.58
CA ASP A 200 -11.24 9.53 0.65
C ASP A 200 -10.25 10.03 1.72
N GLY A 201 -9.76 11.25 1.54
CA GLY A 201 -8.77 11.87 2.40
C GLY A 201 -7.32 11.56 2.01
N SER A 202 -6.38 11.74 2.95
CA SER A 202 -4.93 11.61 2.72
C SER A 202 -4.33 10.28 3.19
N GLY A 203 -5.12 9.41 3.80
CA GLY A 203 -4.68 8.14 4.40
C GLY A 203 -4.61 6.96 3.43
N GLY A 204 -4.96 7.17 2.15
CA GLY A 204 -4.98 6.12 1.13
C GLY A 204 -6.35 5.47 0.92
N ASN A 205 -7.32 5.72 1.78
CA ASN A 205 -8.70 5.29 1.58
C ASN A 205 -9.24 5.92 0.29
N HIS A 206 -10.00 5.15 -0.45
CA HIS A 206 -10.57 5.61 -1.72
C HIS A 206 -11.77 4.74 -2.12
N HIS A 207 -12.49 5.18 -3.14
CA HIS A 207 -13.58 4.37 -3.69
C HIS A 207 -13.64 4.47 -5.21
N PHE A 208 -14.32 3.47 -5.80
CA PHE A 208 -14.65 3.44 -7.21
C PHE A 208 -16.17 3.54 -7.35
N THR A 209 -16.63 4.50 -8.15
CA THR A 209 -18.07 4.71 -8.43
C THR A 209 -18.40 4.33 -9.87
N PHE A 210 -19.47 3.55 -10.02
CA PHE A 210 -19.99 3.09 -11.31
C PHE A 210 -21.48 3.39 -11.38
N THR A 211 -21.94 3.99 -12.48
CA THR A 211 -23.32 4.39 -12.65
C THR A 211 -23.96 3.62 -13.79
N ASN A 212 -25.15 3.07 -13.55
CA ASN A 212 -25.98 2.41 -14.55
C ASN A 212 -27.44 2.86 -14.36
N SER A 213 -27.88 3.79 -15.20
CA SER A 213 -29.20 4.45 -15.10
C SER A 213 -29.39 5.09 -13.71
N GLU A 214 -30.42 4.70 -12.98
CA GLU A 214 -30.72 5.18 -11.62
C GLU A 214 -29.91 4.49 -10.51
N TYR A 215 -29.04 3.52 -10.86
CA TYR A 215 -28.25 2.80 -9.90
C TYR A 215 -26.81 3.32 -9.85
N SER A 216 -26.27 3.44 -8.62
CA SER A 216 -24.86 3.69 -8.38
C SER A 216 -24.29 2.54 -7.55
N TYR A 217 -23.15 2.02 -8.02
CA TYR A 217 -22.37 0.95 -7.38
C TYR A 217 -21.06 1.56 -6.91
N VAL A 218 -20.77 1.47 -5.63
CA VAL A 218 -19.57 2.04 -5.03
C VAL A 218 -18.78 0.94 -4.33
N VAL A 219 -17.54 0.77 -4.75
CA VAL A 219 -16.58 -0.13 -4.10
C VAL A 219 -15.64 0.73 -3.27
N TYR A 220 -15.76 0.67 -1.94
CA TYR A 220 -14.86 1.33 -1.00
C TYR A 220 -13.65 0.47 -0.72
N VAL A 221 -12.50 1.11 -0.55
CA VAL A 221 -11.23 0.49 -0.19
C VAL A 221 -10.69 1.22 1.04
N ASP A 222 -10.72 0.54 2.17
CA ASP A 222 -10.31 1.06 3.47
C ASP A 222 -8.88 0.56 3.79
N ILE A 223 -7.88 1.43 3.59
CA ILE A 223 -6.47 1.17 3.90
C ILE A 223 -6.17 1.49 5.36
N MET A 224 -6.79 2.58 5.85
CA MET A 224 -6.66 3.05 7.23
C MET A 224 -8.04 3.08 7.88
N GLY A 225 -8.32 2.09 8.68
CA GLY A 225 -9.52 1.95 9.49
C GLY A 225 -9.17 1.48 10.90
N ALA A 226 -10.17 1.37 11.78
CA ALA A 226 -10.01 0.63 13.04
C ALA A 226 -9.81 -0.87 12.74
N ASP A 227 -9.22 -1.61 13.69
CA ASP A 227 -8.86 -3.04 13.51
C ASP A 227 -10.01 -3.93 13.03
N GLU A 228 -11.26 -3.54 13.30
CA GLU A 228 -12.47 -4.27 12.89
C GLU A 228 -13.10 -3.75 11.59
N THR A 229 -12.51 -2.73 10.94
CA THR A 229 -13.05 -2.18 9.69
C THR A 229 -12.79 -3.15 8.54
N PRO A 230 -13.83 -3.61 7.81
CA PRO A 230 -13.63 -4.43 6.63
C PRO A 230 -12.76 -3.70 5.60
N PRO A 231 -11.80 -4.37 4.96
CA PRO A 231 -10.90 -3.74 4.00
C PRO A 231 -11.62 -3.24 2.74
N PHE A 232 -12.80 -3.79 2.46
CA PHE A 232 -13.64 -3.39 1.35
C PHE A 232 -15.10 -3.34 1.77
N ASN A 233 -15.89 -2.48 1.09
CA ASN A 233 -17.33 -2.43 1.22
C ASN A 233 -17.98 -2.22 -0.15
N LEU A 234 -19.04 -2.96 -0.45
CA LEU A 234 -19.88 -2.74 -1.62
C LEU A 234 -21.16 -2.00 -1.19
N LYS A 235 -21.38 -0.83 -1.77
CA LYS A 235 -22.62 -0.06 -1.60
C LYS A 235 -23.36 0.05 -2.94
N VAL A 236 -24.66 -0.16 -2.92
CA VAL A 236 -25.51 0.10 -4.08
C VAL A 236 -26.64 1.02 -3.68
N THR A 237 -26.87 2.06 -4.48
CA THR A 237 -28.01 2.98 -4.33
C THR A 237 -28.90 2.96 -5.56
N GLN A 238 -30.18 3.22 -5.38
CA GLN A 238 -31.14 3.49 -6.46
C GLN A 238 -31.81 4.84 -6.20
N ASN A 239 -31.72 5.77 -7.14
CA ASN A 239 -32.18 7.16 -6.95
C ASN A 239 -31.66 7.75 -5.63
N ASP A 240 -30.36 7.61 -5.36
CA ASP A 240 -29.65 8.04 -4.15
C ASP A 240 -30.08 7.36 -2.84
N LYS A 241 -31.04 6.45 -2.88
CA LYS A 241 -31.44 5.64 -1.72
C LYS A 241 -30.63 4.36 -1.66
N GLU A 242 -29.97 4.13 -0.53
CA GLU A 242 -29.22 2.89 -0.28
C GLU A 242 -30.17 1.68 -0.30
N ILE A 243 -29.81 0.68 -1.13
CA ILE A 243 -30.51 -0.59 -1.25
C ILE A 243 -29.64 -1.79 -0.88
N LEU A 244 -28.33 -1.59 -0.84
CA LEU A 244 -27.36 -2.60 -0.41
C LEU A 244 -26.16 -1.90 0.23
N TYR A 245 -25.69 -2.46 1.36
CA TYR A 245 -24.38 -2.20 1.93
C TYR A 245 -23.83 -3.50 2.51
N GLN A 246 -22.71 -3.98 2.00
CA GLN A 246 -22.10 -5.24 2.41
C GLN A 246 -20.58 -5.09 2.57
N PRO A 247 -20.00 -5.59 3.69
CA PRO A 247 -18.58 -5.78 3.81
C PRO A 247 -18.08 -6.79 2.77
N ALA A 248 -16.83 -6.64 2.37
CA ALA A 248 -16.20 -7.55 1.41
C ALA A 248 -14.73 -7.78 1.78
N GLU A 249 -14.24 -8.93 1.36
CA GLU A 249 -12.85 -9.35 1.49
C GLU A 249 -12.20 -9.48 0.11
N LEU A 250 -10.86 -9.40 0.08
CA LEU A 250 -10.12 -9.68 -1.15
C LEU A 250 -10.31 -11.16 -1.53
N LYS A 251 -10.74 -11.41 -2.75
CA LYS A 251 -10.83 -12.77 -3.30
C LYS A 251 -9.54 -13.12 -4.01
N GLU A 252 -8.81 -14.09 -3.47
CA GLU A 252 -7.66 -14.68 -4.17
C GLU A 252 -8.15 -15.53 -5.35
N LEU A 253 -7.58 -15.27 -6.52
CA LEU A 253 -7.82 -16.06 -7.72
C LEU A 253 -6.81 -17.22 -7.77
N LYS A 254 -7.32 -18.44 -7.67
CA LYS A 254 -6.52 -19.68 -7.68
C LYS A 254 -6.72 -20.42 -8.99
#